data_d22a7f8967cdbe1cc339acd8ec2a01a9
#
_entry.id   d22a7f8967cdbe1cc339acd8ec2a01a9
#
_cell.length_a   1.000
_cell.length_b   1.000
_cell.length_c   1.000
_cell.angle_alpha   90.00
_cell.angle_beta   90.00
_cell.angle_gamma   90.00
#
_symmetry.space_group_name_H-M   'P 1'
#
loop_
_entity.id
_entity.type
_entity.pdbx_description
1 polymer ?
#
loop_
_entity_poly.entity_id
_entity_poly.type
_entity_poly.pdbx_seq_one_letter_code
_entity_poly.pdbx_strand_id
1 'polypeptide(L)'
;MFSNIILLSYSNSPNLSPYVIFQIVSWGICHNSCPLMKYHPNTSLLFAMKNTANISPISAETFSLGRSLENNYLIGIRVKENVSKKVIQSKQRRDRLFDNNDNVSPDMKPMVKLIGNIHGNEPVGRELLTHFARYILSSAATPKGQRDSLAQRAATILKTTDLWILPSMNPDGFDRAKEGKCSGQGFSSGRNNEGFKDLNRDFPTWKDMGNLRQGNKSHDIFKSRQKETKLMMRWILDNPFVLSASFHDGAVVVGYP
;
A
#
# COMPACT_ATOMS: atom_id res chain seq x y z
N MET A 1 7.61 -5.11 -23.38
CA MET A 1 8.03 -3.69 -23.42
C MET A 1 7.44 -3.00 -22.22
N PHE A 2 8.20 -2.89 -21.15
CA PHE A 2 7.80 -2.18 -19.94
C PHE A 2 8.53 -0.85 -19.93
N SER A 3 7.90 0.18 -20.44
CA SER A 3 8.41 1.55 -20.40
C SER A 3 7.35 2.44 -19.76
N ASN A 4 7.29 2.46 -18.44
CA ASN A 4 6.73 3.59 -17.70
C ASN A 4 7.44 3.64 -16.35
N ILE A 5 8.52 4.41 -16.36
CA ILE A 5 9.32 4.73 -15.18
C ILE A 5 8.61 5.85 -14.45
N ILE A 6 8.31 5.60 -13.19
CA ILE A 6 7.80 6.62 -12.26
C ILE A 6 8.97 7.55 -11.93
N LEU A 7 8.89 8.80 -12.37
CA LEU A 7 9.77 9.87 -11.90
C LEU A 7 9.17 10.46 -10.61
N LEU A 8 9.81 10.16 -9.49
CA LEU A 8 9.51 10.79 -8.21
C LEU A 8 10.24 12.14 -8.17
N SER A 9 9.53 13.24 -8.22
CA SER A 9 10.09 14.56 -7.90
C SER A 9 9.76 14.92 -6.46
N TYR A 10 10.78 15.24 -5.69
CA TYR A 10 10.68 15.78 -4.34
C TYR A 10 10.68 17.31 -4.42
N SER A 11 9.67 17.99 -3.88
CA SER A 11 9.69 19.44 -3.73
C SER A 11 9.75 19.81 -2.25
N ASN A 12 10.78 20.56 -1.87
CA ASN A 12 10.92 21.19 -0.55
C ASN A 12 10.04 22.46 -0.49
N SER A 13 8.77 22.31 -0.20
CA SER A 13 7.91 23.46 0.12
C SER A 13 7.47 23.36 1.59
N PRO A 14 7.72 24.38 2.44
CA PRO A 14 7.43 24.35 3.87
C PRO A 14 5.93 24.38 4.22
N ASN A 15 5.03 24.47 3.22
CA ASN A 15 3.59 24.62 3.44
C ASN A 15 2.75 23.42 2.95
N LEU A 16 3.37 22.33 2.50
CA LEU A 16 2.64 21.13 2.09
C LEU A 16 2.56 20.13 3.24
N SER A 17 1.37 19.57 3.43
CA SER A 17 1.16 18.41 4.29
C SER A 17 2.27 17.37 4.05
N PRO A 18 2.83 16.74 5.08
CA PRO A 18 3.92 15.77 4.94
C PRO A 18 3.53 14.48 4.20
N TYR A 19 2.33 14.40 3.66
CA TYR A 19 1.82 13.23 2.96
C TYR A 19 1.57 13.55 1.49
N VAL A 20 2.52 13.16 0.63
CA VAL A 20 2.30 13.13 -0.81
C VAL A 20 1.70 11.76 -1.15
N ILE A 21 0.42 11.75 -1.56
CA ILE A 21 -0.26 10.54 -2.03
C ILE A 21 -0.25 10.58 -3.55
N PHE A 22 0.47 9.65 -4.17
CA PHE A 22 0.38 9.45 -5.62
C PHE A 22 -0.68 8.39 -5.91
N GLN A 23 -1.62 8.71 -6.79
CA GLN A 23 -2.47 7.72 -7.42
C GLN A 23 -1.88 7.38 -8.79
N ILE A 24 -1.44 6.16 -8.96
CA ILE A 24 -0.97 5.65 -10.24
C ILE A 24 -2.11 4.84 -10.82
N VAL A 25 -2.60 5.29 -11.97
CA VAL A 25 -3.69 4.62 -12.68
C VAL A 25 -3.09 4.01 -13.93
N SER A 26 -3.14 2.68 -14.03
CA SER A 26 -2.71 1.96 -15.22
C SER A 26 -3.93 1.54 -16.05
N TRP A 27 -3.77 1.54 -17.37
CA TRP A 27 -4.77 0.94 -18.26
C TRP A 27 -4.74 -0.58 -18.08
N GLY A 28 -5.71 -1.10 -17.39
CA GLY A 28 -6.06 -2.50 -17.50
C GLY A 28 -6.65 -2.73 -18.89
N ILE A 29 -5.85 -3.16 -19.87
CA ILE A 29 -6.37 -3.62 -21.13
C ILE A 29 -7.13 -4.91 -20.82
N CYS A 30 -8.45 -4.83 -20.92
CA CYS A 30 -9.33 -5.99 -20.85
C CYS A 30 -9.14 -6.85 -22.13
N HIS A 31 -8.01 -7.53 -22.21
CA HIS A 31 -7.72 -8.47 -23.29
C HIS A 31 -8.02 -9.89 -22.84
N ASN A 32 -9.01 -10.50 -23.48
CA ASN A 32 -9.35 -11.93 -23.36
C ASN A 32 -8.22 -12.90 -23.75
N SER A 33 -7.00 -12.43 -23.96
CA SER A 33 -5.94 -13.21 -24.58
C SER A 33 -4.53 -12.99 -24.01
N CYS A 34 -4.39 -12.66 -22.72
CA CYS A 34 -3.07 -12.72 -22.10
C CYS A 34 -2.99 -13.96 -21.18
N PRO A 35 -2.49 -15.10 -21.69
CA PRO A 35 -2.45 -16.37 -20.94
C PRO A 35 -1.42 -16.37 -19.80
N LEU A 36 -0.68 -15.27 -19.60
CA LEU A 36 0.46 -15.21 -18.68
C LEU A 36 0.19 -14.46 -17.37
N MET A 37 -0.94 -13.77 -17.21
CA MET A 37 -1.29 -13.11 -15.96
C MET A 37 -2.54 -13.75 -15.34
N LYS A 38 -2.32 -14.75 -14.53
CA LYS A 38 -3.36 -15.28 -13.67
C LYS A 38 -3.36 -14.50 -12.38
N TYR A 39 -4.49 -13.85 -12.05
CA TYR A 39 -4.65 -13.13 -10.80
C TYR A 39 -4.58 -14.08 -9.59
N HIS A 40 -3.87 -13.68 -8.55
CA HIS A 40 -3.82 -14.45 -7.31
C HIS A 40 -5.16 -14.34 -6.56
N PRO A 41 -5.92 -15.42 -6.34
CA PRO A 41 -7.03 -15.44 -5.38
C PRO A 41 -6.56 -15.01 -3.98
N ASN A 42 -7.48 -14.56 -3.12
CA ASN A 42 -7.12 -14.06 -1.78
C ASN A 42 -6.31 -15.09 -0.96
N THR A 43 -6.65 -16.37 -1.05
CA THR A 43 -5.92 -17.46 -0.38
C THR A 43 -4.51 -17.61 -0.91
N SER A 44 -4.30 -17.52 -2.22
CA SER A 44 -2.96 -17.65 -2.81
C SER A 44 -2.13 -16.38 -2.64
N LEU A 45 -2.74 -15.18 -2.53
CA LEU A 45 -2.02 -13.96 -2.20
C LEU A 45 -1.34 -14.05 -0.83
N LEU A 46 -2.03 -14.58 0.18
CA LEU A 46 -1.44 -14.83 1.50
C LEU A 46 -0.19 -15.72 1.39
N PHE A 47 -0.29 -16.77 0.57
CA PHE A 47 0.81 -17.70 0.36
C PHE A 47 1.96 -17.05 -0.40
N ALA A 48 1.65 -16.27 -1.45
CA ALA A 48 2.62 -15.52 -2.23
C ALA A 48 3.42 -14.53 -1.37
N MET A 49 2.76 -13.79 -0.46
CA MET A 49 3.44 -12.86 0.44
C MET A 49 4.38 -13.59 1.41
N LYS A 50 3.95 -14.71 1.99
CA LYS A 50 4.80 -15.52 2.88
C LYS A 50 6.01 -16.09 2.15
N ASN A 51 5.81 -16.65 0.94
CA ASN A 51 6.91 -17.19 0.14
C ASN A 51 7.88 -16.08 -0.29
N THR A 52 7.36 -14.90 -0.61
CA THR A 52 8.19 -13.76 -0.96
C THR A 52 9.05 -13.31 0.22
N ALA A 53 8.51 -13.27 1.42
CA ALA A 53 9.29 -12.93 2.62
C ALA A 53 10.41 -13.95 2.88
N ASN A 54 10.20 -15.22 2.55
CA ASN A 54 11.21 -16.27 2.69
C ASN A 54 12.40 -16.16 1.73
N ILE A 55 12.31 -15.33 0.67
CA ILE A 55 13.47 -15.05 -0.22
C ILE A 55 14.60 -14.40 0.59
N SER A 56 14.27 -13.50 1.51
CA SER A 56 15.24 -12.86 2.39
C SER A 56 14.64 -12.57 3.78
N PRO A 57 14.62 -13.55 4.69
CA PRO A 57 14.01 -13.38 6.01
C PRO A 57 14.64 -12.27 6.87
N ILE A 58 15.88 -11.88 6.55
CA ILE A 58 16.56 -10.76 7.21
C ILE A 58 16.02 -9.41 6.73
N SER A 59 15.52 -9.35 5.48
CA SER A 59 15.11 -8.12 4.83
C SER A 59 13.60 -8.02 4.57
N ALA A 60 12.83 -9.03 4.93
CA ALA A 60 11.39 -9.03 4.69
C ALA A 60 10.60 -9.71 5.81
N GLU A 61 9.44 -9.16 6.11
CA GLU A 61 8.43 -9.75 6.99
C GLU A 61 7.04 -9.53 6.44
N THR A 62 6.14 -10.50 6.63
CA THR A 62 4.72 -10.29 6.34
C THR A 62 4.05 -9.57 7.50
N PHE A 63 3.09 -8.69 7.20
CA PHE A 63 2.22 -8.06 8.19
C PHE A 63 0.76 -8.23 7.79
N SER A 64 -0.13 -8.12 8.74
CA SER A 64 -1.57 -8.07 8.50
C SER A 64 -2.18 -6.87 9.21
N LEU A 65 -3.01 -6.12 8.51
CA LEU A 65 -3.80 -5.04 9.10
C LEU A 65 -5.04 -5.57 9.81
N GLY A 66 -5.44 -6.80 9.50
CA GLY A 66 -6.64 -7.45 10.01
C GLY A 66 -7.40 -8.16 8.90
N ARG A 67 -8.71 -8.26 9.08
CA ARG A 67 -9.60 -8.95 8.14
C ARG A 67 -10.71 -8.03 7.65
N SER A 68 -11.10 -8.19 6.39
CA SER A 68 -12.26 -7.55 5.75
C SER A 68 -13.59 -8.00 6.38
N LEU A 69 -14.71 -7.54 5.82
CA LEU A 69 -16.04 -7.97 6.24
C LEU A 69 -16.26 -9.47 5.99
N GLU A 70 -15.84 -10.00 4.83
CA GLU A 70 -15.88 -11.42 4.46
C GLU A 70 -14.71 -12.23 5.05
N ASN A 71 -14.06 -11.70 6.08
CA ASN A 71 -12.98 -12.39 6.79
C ASN A 71 -11.71 -12.66 5.97
N ASN A 72 -11.52 -12.01 4.82
CA ASN A 72 -10.30 -12.05 4.04
C ASN A 72 -9.20 -11.22 4.70
N TYR A 73 -7.95 -11.68 4.62
CA TYR A 73 -6.81 -10.94 5.17
C TYR A 73 -6.46 -9.70 4.33
N LEU A 74 -6.26 -8.56 5.01
CA LEU A 74 -5.49 -7.46 4.46
C LEU A 74 -4.02 -7.70 4.80
N ILE A 75 -3.36 -8.44 3.92
CA ILE A 75 -1.98 -8.86 4.12
C ILE A 75 -1.02 -8.11 3.22
N GLY A 76 0.14 -7.76 3.76
CA GLY A 76 1.23 -7.12 3.04
C GLY A 76 2.59 -7.67 3.44
N ILE A 77 3.61 -7.07 2.85
CA ILE A 77 5.01 -7.35 3.12
C ILE A 77 5.74 -6.04 3.40
N ARG A 78 6.56 -6.05 4.44
CA ARG A 78 7.50 -4.99 4.77
C ARG A 78 8.88 -5.42 4.32
N VAL A 79 9.58 -4.52 3.64
CA VAL A 79 10.88 -4.80 3.02
C VAL A 79 11.86 -3.70 3.42
N LYS A 80 12.94 -4.07 4.08
CA LYS A 80 14.08 -3.21 4.38
C LYS A 80 15.28 -4.05 4.79
N GLU A 81 16.48 -3.49 4.68
CA GLU A 81 17.66 -4.14 5.24
C GLU A 81 17.55 -4.28 6.77
N ASN A 82 17.81 -5.46 7.28
CA ASN A 82 17.72 -5.80 8.71
C ASN A 82 16.36 -5.44 9.33
N VAL A 83 15.31 -6.14 8.88
CA VAL A 83 13.98 -6.05 9.51
C VAL A 83 14.12 -6.53 10.95
N SER A 84 14.22 -5.60 11.88
CA SER A 84 14.26 -5.91 13.31
C SER A 84 12.91 -6.45 13.74
N LYS A 85 12.90 -7.61 14.43
CA LYS A 85 11.71 -8.15 15.08
C LYS A 85 11.17 -7.30 16.24
N LYS A 86 11.88 -6.23 16.64
CA LYS A 86 11.38 -5.27 17.62
C LYS A 86 10.34 -4.36 16.97
N VAL A 87 9.09 -4.75 17.08
CA VAL A 87 7.96 -3.83 16.89
C VAL A 87 8.06 -2.78 17.98
N ILE A 88 8.44 -1.56 17.61
CA ILE A 88 8.26 -0.41 18.51
C ILE A 88 6.75 -0.31 18.76
N GLN A 89 6.34 -0.39 20.01
CA GLN A 89 4.92 -0.44 20.36
C GLN A 89 4.16 0.75 19.77
N SER A 90 3.03 0.49 19.15
CA SER A 90 2.18 1.44 18.43
C SER A 90 1.83 2.70 19.22
N LYS A 91 1.74 2.60 20.55
CA LYS A 91 1.45 3.72 21.45
C LYS A 91 2.55 4.79 21.44
N GLN A 92 3.83 4.40 21.45
CA GLN A 92 4.96 5.36 21.40
C GLN A 92 5.10 6.05 20.04
N ARG A 93 4.60 5.44 18.95
CA ARG A 93 4.62 6.05 17.62
C ARG A 93 3.53 7.11 17.46
N ARG A 94 2.35 6.87 18.02
CA ARG A 94 1.21 7.81 17.95
C ARG A 94 1.51 9.10 18.69
N ASP A 95 2.10 9.00 19.88
CA ASP A 95 2.43 10.16 20.70
C ASP A 95 3.49 11.05 20.01
N ARG A 96 4.41 10.45 19.24
CA ARG A 96 5.44 11.18 18.47
C ARG A 96 4.92 11.91 17.23
N LEU A 97 3.82 11.46 16.62
CA LEU A 97 3.23 12.12 15.44
C LEU A 97 2.55 13.47 15.79
N PHE A 98 2.18 13.66 17.05
CA PHE A 98 1.51 14.85 17.54
C PHE A 98 2.35 15.68 18.53
N ASP A 99 3.51 15.15 18.89
CA ASP A 99 4.47 15.86 19.74
C ASP A 99 5.41 16.65 18.82
N ASN A 100 5.41 17.98 18.96
CA ASN A 100 6.29 18.88 18.19
C ASN A 100 7.79 18.69 18.51
N ASN A 101 8.13 17.67 19.27
CA ASN A 101 9.51 17.28 19.53
C ASN A 101 10.01 16.41 18.37
N ASP A 102 10.82 16.99 17.51
CA ASP A 102 11.49 16.41 16.33
C ASP A 102 12.47 15.25 16.65
N ASN A 103 12.19 14.44 17.65
CA ASN A 103 12.96 13.26 18.00
C ASN A 103 12.61 12.05 17.11
N VAL A 104 12.61 12.26 15.79
CA VAL A 104 12.77 11.17 14.85
C VAL A 104 14.21 10.67 15.02
N SER A 105 14.36 9.41 15.45
CA SER A 105 15.70 8.82 15.58
C SER A 105 16.47 9.03 14.27
N PRO A 106 17.71 9.55 14.30
CA PRO A 106 18.52 9.74 13.08
C PRO A 106 18.69 8.47 12.25
N ASP A 107 18.53 7.30 12.88
CA ASP A 107 18.64 5.98 12.24
C ASP A 107 17.32 5.49 11.62
N MET A 108 16.23 6.26 11.73
CA MET A 108 14.94 5.85 11.17
C MET A 108 14.93 6.06 9.66
N LYS A 109 14.86 4.96 8.92
CA LYS A 109 14.69 5.01 7.45
C LYS A 109 13.33 5.61 7.10
N PRO A 110 13.23 6.41 6.03
CA PRO A 110 11.95 6.91 5.53
C PRO A 110 11.00 5.75 5.22
N MET A 111 9.79 5.83 5.77
CA MET A 111 8.77 4.82 5.59
C MET A 111 7.93 5.16 4.35
N VAL A 112 7.85 4.21 3.43
CA VAL A 112 7.08 4.34 2.18
C VAL A 112 6.03 3.25 2.14
N LYS A 113 4.78 3.61 1.79
CA LYS A 113 3.72 2.62 1.59
C LYS A 113 3.21 2.61 0.16
N LEU A 114 3.03 1.41 -0.38
CA LEU A 114 2.44 1.14 -1.68
C LEU A 114 1.18 0.31 -1.47
N ILE A 115 0.06 0.77 -2.04
CA ILE A 115 -1.26 0.16 -1.84
C ILE A 115 -1.86 -0.14 -3.20
N GLY A 116 -2.42 -1.33 -3.37
CA GLY A 116 -3.19 -1.71 -4.56
C GLY A 116 -4.62 -2.09 -4.22
N ASN A 117 -5.44 -2.16 -5.26
CA ASN A 117 -6.76 -2.77 -5.23
C ASN A 117 -7.69 -2.20 -4.14
N ILE A 118 -7.73 -0.87 -4.00
CA ILE A 118 -8.75 -0.18 -3.18
C ILE A 118 -10.14 -0.37 -3.79
N HIS A 119 -10.21 -0.42 -5.14
CA HIS A 119 -11.37 -0.92 -5.86
C HIS A 119 -11.10 -2.38 -6.23
N GLY A 120 -11.95 -3.30 -5.82
CA GLY A 120 -11.71 -4.73 -6.00
C GLY A 120 -11.62 -5.17 -7.46
N ASN A 121 -12.35 -4.49 -8.37
CA ASN A 121 -12.33 -4.75 -9.82
C ASN A 121 -11.15 -4.10 -10.57
N GLU A 122 -10.18 -3.54 -9.84
CA GLU A 122 -8.93 -2.96 -10.37
C GLU A 122 -7.74 -3.82 -9.93
N PRO A 123 -7.53 -5.03 -10.50
CA PRO A 123 -6.59 -6.01 -9.96
C PRO A 123 -5.13 -5.82 -10.41
N VAL A 124 -4.84 -4.97 -11.41
CA VAL A 124 -3.48 -4.81 -11.95
C VAL A 124 -2.51 -4.31 -10.88
N GLY A 125 -2.92 -3.31 -10.08
CA GLY A 125 -2.10 -2.82 -8.98
C GLY A 125 -1.79 -3.89 -7.94
N ARG A 126 -2.75 -4.79 -7.68
CA ARG A 126 -2.56 -5.95 -6.78
C ARG A 126 -1.47 -6.88 -7.27
N GLU A 127 -1.52 -7.27 -8.53
CA GLU A 127 -0.53 -8.19 -9.12
C GLU A 127 0.83 -7.51 -9.28
N LEU A 128 0.84 -6.26 -9.75
CA LEU A 128 2.05 -5.47 -9.88
C LEU A 128 2.82 -5.38 -8.56
N LEU A 129 2.14 -5.08 -7.47
CA LEU A 129 2.76 -4.97 -6.15
C LEU A 129 3.23 -6.32 -5.60
N THR A 130 2.49 -7.39 -5.89
CA THR A 130 2.90 -8.77 -5.53
C THR A 130 4.19 -9.15 -6.23
N HIS A 131 4.28 -8.91 -7.54
CA HIS A 131 5.48 -9.17 -8.32
C HIS A 131 6.63 -8.23 -7.98
N PHE A 132 6.35 -6.95 -7.72
CA PHE A 132 7.35 -5.97 -7.32
C PHE A 132 8.03 -6.34 -6.01
N ALA A 133 7.27 -6.80 -5.01
CA ALA A 133 7.83 -7.26 -3.74
C ALA A 133 8.82 -8.41 -3.94
N ARG A 134 8.45 -9.39 -4.77
CA ARG A 134 9.34 -10.50 -5.11
C ARG A 134 10.57 -10.04 -5.88
N TYR A 135 10.36 -9.19 -6.88
CA TYR A 135 11.44 -8.66 -7.72
C TYR A 135 12.50 -7.92 -6.90
N ILE A 136 12.08 -6.98 -6.03
CA ILE A 136 13.02 -6.17 -5.26
C ILE A 136 13.86 -7.01 -4.29
N LEU A 137 13.26 -8.03 -3.66
CA LEU A 137 13.96 -8.94 -2.77
C LEU A 137 14.93 -9.85 -3.52
N SER A 138 14.49 -10.45 -4.62
CA SER A 138 15.35 -11.32 -5.44
C SER A 138 16.52 -10.56 -6.04
N SER A 139 16.27 -9.36 -6.56
CA SER A 139 17.31 -8.51 -7.16
C SER A 139 18.32 -8.03 -6.10
N ALA A 140 17.86 -7.64 -4.92
CA ALA A 140 18.74 -7.23 -3.84
C ALA A 140 19.58 -8.38 -3.26
N ALA A 141 19.08 -9.62 -3.36
CA ALA A 141 19.79 -10.83 -2.94
C ALA A 141 20.96 -11.19 -3.89
N THR A 142 21.02 -10.62 -5.11
CA THR A 142 22.14 -10.82 -6.03
C THR A 142 23.45 -10.40 -5.37
N PRO A 143 24.53 -11.22 -5.44
CA PRO A 143 25.82 -10.88 -4.87
C PRO A 143 26.35 -9.54 -5.41
N LYS A 144 26.98 -8.73 -4.55
CA LYS A 144 27.40 -7.36 -4.86
C LYS A 144 28.22 -7.24 -6.16
N GLY A 145 29.09 -8.19 -6.43
CA GLY A 145 29.94 -8.21 -7.63
C GLY A 145 29.23 -8.65 -8.92
N GLN A 146 27.97 -9.10 -8.84
CA GLN A 146 27.18 -9.59 -9.97
C GLN A 146 25.94 -8.73 -10.24
N ARG A 147 25.74 -7.63 -9.50
CA ARG A 147 24.58 -6.75 -9.64
C ARG A 147 24.66 -5.91 -10.90
N ASP A 148 23.64 -6.01 -11.71
CA ASP A 148 23.36 -4.99 -12.73
C ASP A 148 22.82 -3.69 -12.10
N SER A 149 22.50 -2.70 -12.92
CA SER A 149 21.99 -1.41 -12.46
C SER A 149 20.67 -1.51 -11.69
N LEU A 150 19.79 -2.45 -12.04
CA LEU A 150 18.49 -2.66 -11.39
C LEU A 150 18.64 -3.36 -10.04
N ALA A 151 19.49 -4.39 -9.97
CA ALA A 151 19.81 -5.07 -8.72
C ALA A 151 20.51 -4.13 -7.73
N GLN A 152 21.37 -3.22 -8.23
CA GLN A 152 22.00 -2.20 -7.40
C GLN A 152 20.97 -1.21 -6.84
N ARG A 153 20.00 -0.77 -7.64
CA ARG A 153 18.89 0.10 -7.18
C ARG A 153 18.02 -0.61 -6.14
N ALA A 154 17.66 -1.87 -6.36
CA ALA A 154 16.91 -2.67 -5.41
C ALA A 154 17.62 -2.76 -4.05
N ALA A 155 18.91 -3.08 -4.05
CA ALA A 155 19.72 -3.12 -2.84
C ALA A 155 19.81 -1.75 -2.14
N THR A 156 19.89 -0.67 -2.90
CA THR A 156 19.88 0.70 -2.37
C THR A 156 18.56 1.01 -1.68
N ILE A 157 17.43 0.67 -2.31
CA ILE A 157 16.10 0.87 -1.71
C ILE A 157 16.00 0.13 -0.37
N LEU A 158 16.39 -1.14 -0.31
CA LEU A 158 16.37 -1.90 0.94
C LEU A 158 17.25 -1.26 2.04
N LYS A 159 18.40 -0.72 1.64
CA LYS A 159 19.34 -0.08 2.55
C LYS A 159 18.83 1.26 3.09
N THR A 160 18.13 2.04 2.27
CA THR A 160 17.77 3.44 2.57
C THR A 160 16.31 3.65 2.95
N THR A 161 15.43 2.66 2.75
CA THR A 161 13.98 2.82 2.86
C THR A 161 13.37 1.70 3.67
N ASP A 162 12.34 2.01 4.43
CA ASP A 162 11.44 1.06 5.07
C ASP A 162 10.16 0.97 4.21
N LEU A 163 10.14 -0.01 3.30
CA LEU A 163 9.09 -0.13 2.28
C LEU A 163 7.99 -1.09 2.72
N TRP A 164 6.76 -0.60 2.68
CA TRP A 164 5.56 -1.34 3.05
C TRP A 164 4.65 -1.50 1.84
N ILE A 165 4.33 -2.72 1.49
CA ILE A 165 3.54 -3.08 0.31
C ILE A 165 2.28 -3.81 0.76
N LEU A 166 1.12 -3.25 0.46
CA LEU A 166 -0.21 -3.84 0.67
C LEU A 166 -0.87 -4.08 -0.69
N PRO A 167 -0.79 -5.28 -1.25
CA PRO A 167 -1.30 -5.54 -2.61
C PRO A 167 -2.80 -5.37 -2.74
N SER A 168 -3.58 -5.69 -1.70
CA SER A 168 -5.05 -5.63 -1.76
C SER A 168 -5.64 -4.99 -0.53
N MET A 169 -6.29 -3.82 -0.73
CA MET A 169 -7.06 -3.16 0.32
C MET A 169 -8.52 -3.63 0.35
N ASN A 170 -9.06 -4.06 -0.79
CA ASN A 170 -10.45 -4.52 -0.93
C ASN A 170 -10.51 -5.96 -1.45
N PRO A 171 -10.14 -6.95 -0.62
CA PRO A 171 -10.14 -8.34 -1.04
C PRO A 171 -11.55 -8.89 -1.31
N ASP A 172 -12.59 -8.39 -0.63
CA ASP A 172 -13.97 -8.84 -0.83
C ASP A 172 -14.52 -8.36 -2.18
N GLY A 173 -14.23 -7.11 -2.53
CA GLY A 173 -14.56 -6.58 -3.85
C GLY A 173 -13.83 -7.32 -4.97
N PHE A 174 -12.58 -7.71 -4.74
CA PHE A 174 -11.81 -8.51 -5.69
C PHE A 174 -12.45 -9.88 -5.94
N ASP A 175 -12.90 -10.59 -4.90
CA ASP A 175 -13.55 -11.89 -5.05
C ASP A 175 -14.88 -11.81 -5.82
N ARG A 176 -15.57 -10.66 -5.78
CA ARG A 176 -16.78 -10.41 -6.57
C ARG A 176 -16.50 -10.00 -8.01
N ALA A 177 -15.35 -9.42 -8.28
CA ALA A 177 -14.97 -9.00 -9.62
C ALA A 177 -14.89 -10.20 -10.57
N LYS A 178 -15.28 -10.00 -11.82
CA LYS A 178 -15.22 -11.04 -12.85
C LYS A 178 -14.29 -10.62 -13.96
N GLU A 179 -13.36 -11.47 -14.31
CA GLU A 179 -12.47 -11.27 -15.46
C GLU A 179 -13.28 -10.95 -16.72
N GLY A 180 -12.78 -10.02 -17.54
CA GLY A 180 -13.45 -9.59 -18.75
C GLY A 180 -14.62 -8.63 -18.54
N LYS A 181 -15.04 -8.37 -17.32
CA LYS A 181 -16.06 -7.34 -16.98
C LYS A 181 -15.39 -6.05 -16.53
N CYS A 182 -14.88 -5.28 -17.48
CA CYS A 182 -14.16 -4.04 -17.21
C CYS A 182 -15.11 -2.82 -17.04
N SER A 183 -16.39 -2.97 -17.36
CA SER A 183 -17.40 -1.93 -17.21
C SER A 183 -18.25 -2.17 -15.98
N GLY A 184 -18.57 -1.11 -15.29
CA GLY A 184 -19.50 -1.14 -14.17
C GLY A 184 -18.97 -0.41 -12.95
N GLN A 185 -19.84 0.35 -12.34
CA GLN A 185 -19.61 0.99 -11.05
C GLN A 185 -20.48 0.33 -10.00
N GLY A 186 -20.03 0.39 -8.76
CA GLY A 186 -20.81 -0.09 -7.64
C GLY A 186 -20.48 -1.51 -7.19
N PHE A 187 -21.42 -2.09 -6.46
CA PHE A 187 -21.23 -3.35 -5.74
C PHE A 187 -21.07 -4.56 -6.66
N SER A 188 -21.95 -4.68 -7.65
CA SER A 188 -21.99 -5.84 -8.54
C SER A 188 -20.75 -5.99 -9.44
N SER A 189 -20.00 -4.89 -9.65
CA SER A 189 -18.75 -4.91 -10.41
C SER A 189 -17.53 -5.32 -9.59
N GLY A 190 -17.67 -5.41 -8.26
CA GLY A 190 -16.56 -5.61 -7.34
C GLY A 190 -15.79 -4.31 -7.00
N ARG A 191 -16.23 -3.14 -7.50
CA ARG A 191 -15.60 -1.85 -7.15
C ARG A 191 -15.69 -1.57 -5.65
N ASN A 192 -16.90 -1.67 -5.10
CA ASN A 192 -17.17 -1.44 -3.68
C ASN A 192 -16.75 -2.63 -2.81
N ASN A 193 -16.58 -2.41 -1.52
CA ASN A 193 -16.40 -3.48 -0.55
C ASN A 193 -17.73 -4.23 -0.27
N GLU A 194 -17.73 -5.22 0.61
CA GLU A 194 -18.93 -5.96 1.01
C GLU A 194 -19.98 -5.07 1.71
N GLY A 195 -19.55 -4.00 2.36
CA GLY A 195 -20.41 -3.00 2.95
C GLY A 195 -21.02 -2.00 1.94
N PHE A 196 -21.02 -2.29 0.64
CA PHE A 196 -21.57 -1.47 -0.44
C PHE A 196 -20.95 -0.08 -0.57
N LYS A 197 -19.71 0.10 -0.07
CA LYS A 197 -19.06 1.40 -0.05
C LYS A 197 -17.84 1.44 -0.99
N ASP A 198 -17.70 2.52 -1.75
CA ASP A 198 -16.45 2.86 -2.40
C ASP A 198 -15.43 3.29 -1.32
N LEU A 199 -14.42 2.44 -1.08
CA LEU A 199 -13.43 2.68 -0.03
C LEU A 199 -12.62 3.94 -0.29
N ASN A 200 -12.47 4.35 -1.56
CA ASN A 200 -11.78 5.58 -1.93
C ASN A 200 -12.66 6.84 -1.72
N ARG A 201 -13.87 6.70 -1.17
CA ARG A 201 -14.77 7.77 -0.72
C ARG A 201 -15.08 7.66 0.76
N ASP A 202 -14.40 6.77 1.49
CA ASP A 202 -14.71 6.46 2.87
C ASP A 202 -13.67 7.00 3.88
N PHE A 203 -12.61 7.66 3.41
CA PHE A 203 -11.63 8.32 4.27
C PHE A 203 -12.15 9.66 4.81
N PRO A 204 -11.61 10.13 5.96
CA PRO A 204 -11.92 11.44 6.49
C PRO A 204 -11.58 12.56 5.50
N THR A 205 -12.44 13.56 5.43
CA THR A 205 -12.19 14.77 4.66
C THR A 205 -11.26 15.73 5.43
N TRP A 206 -10.75 16.75 4.74
CA TRP A 206 -10.01 17.84 5.37
C TRP A 206 -10.81 18.50 6.52
N LYS A 207 -12.12 18.64 6.35
CA LYS A 207 -13.02 19.18 7.37
C LYS A 207 -13.08 18.30 8.62
N ASP A 208 -13.15 16.98 8.45
CA ASP A 208 -13.11 16.02 9.56
C ASP A 208 -11.81 16.15 10.34
N MET A 209 -10.68 16.28 9.64
CA MET A 209 -9.36 16.47 10.25
C MET A 209 -9.20 17.83 10.93
N GLY A 210 -9.81 18.88 10.39
CA GLY A 210 -9.86 20.21 10.99
C GLY A 210 -10.54 20.21 12.36
N ASN A 211 -11.64 19.51 12.51
CA ASN A 211 -12.37 19.36 13.77
C ASN A 211 -11.50 18.70 14.86
N LEU A 212 -10.70 17.70 14.49
CA LEU A 212 -9.76 17.08 15.42
C LEU A 212 -8.67 18.05 15.88
N ARG A 213 -8.08 18.82 14.97
CA ARG A 213 -7.02 19.80 15.28
C ARG A 213 -7.52 20.91 16.21
N GLN A 214 -8.79 21.27 16.11
CA GLN A 214 -9.44 22.25 17.00
C GLN A 214 -9.81 21.66 18.38
N GLY A 215 -9.40 20.43 18.67
CA GLY A 215 -9.63 19.80 19.97
C GLY A 215 -11.07 19.34 20.21
N ASN A 216 -11.88 19.19 19.16
CA ASN A 216 -13.23 18.65 19.27
C ASN A 216 -13.17 17.14 19.56
N LYS A 217 -13.03 16.79 20.83
CA LYS A 217 -12.93 15.41 21.32
C LYS A 217 -14.16 14.53 21.02
N SER A 218 -15.30 15.14 20.69
CA SER A 218 -16.52 14.41 20.32
C SER A 218 -16.49 13.93 18.88
N HIS A 219 -15.55 14.43 18.06
CA HIS A 219 -15.46 14.07 16.64
C HIS A 219 -14.63 12.80 16.45
N ASP A 220 -15.29 11.67 16.34
CA ASP A 220 -14.66 10.37 16.04
C ASP A 220 -14.55 10.16 14.53
N ILE A 221 -13.36 10.33 13.98
CA ILE A 221 -13.07 10.14 12.56
C ILE A 221 -13.25 8.68 12.08
N PHE A 222 -13.29 7.72 13.00
CA PHE A 222 -13.53 6.32 12.70
C PHE A 222 -15.02 5.98 12.64
N LYS A 223 -15.87 6.86 13.19
CA LYS A 223 -17.32 6.61 13.22
C LYS A 223 -17.86 6.45 11.78
N SER A 224 -18.70 5.47 11.59
CA SER A 224 -19.35 5.16 10.30
C SER A 224 -18.43 4.79 9.13
N ARG A 225 -17.14 4.61 9.35
CA ARG A 225 -16.21 4.13 8.31
C ARG A 225 -16.29 2.61 8.18
N GLN A 226 -15.99 2.11 6.98
CA GLN A 226 -15.90 0.69 6.71
C GLN A 226 -14.75 0.03 7.50
N LYS A 227 -14.81 -1.28 7.67
CA LYS A 227 -13.82 -2.03 8.44
C LYS A 227 -12.42 -1.91 7.84
N GLU A 228 -12.32 -2.05 6.52
CA GLU A 228 -11.08 -1.92 5.75
C GLU A 228 -10.48 -0.51 5.88
N THR A 229 -11.33 0.52 5.77
CA THR A 229 -10.90 1.91 5.94
C THR A 229 -10.38 2.17 7.36
N LYS A 230 -11.05 1.65 8.39
CA LYS A 230 -10.60 1.77 9.79
C LYS A 230 -9.23 1.12 10.00
N LEU A 231 -9.01 -0.05 9.40
CA LEU A 231 -7.73 -0.75 9.47
C LEU A 231 -6.62 0.08 8.81
N MET A 232 -6.89 0.62 7.63
CA MET A 232 -5.96 1.50 6.93
C MET A 232 -5.66 2.78 7.70
N MET A 233 -6.68 3.45 8.25
CA MET A 233 -6.51 4.67 9.04
C MET A 233 -5.63 4.41 10.28
N ARG A 234 -5.86 3.32 11.00
CA ARG A 234 -5.00 2.93 12.14
C ARG A 234 -3.57 2.70 11.70
N TRP A 235 -3.37 1.95 10.63
CA TRP A 235 -2.04 1.70 10.09
C TRP A 235 -1.29 2.98 9.70
N ILE A 236 -1.99 3.94 9.08
CA ILE A 236 -1.42 5.24 8.74
C ILE A 236 -1.09 6.05 9.99
N LEU A 237 -1.98 6.07 10.98
CA LEU A 237 -1.77 6.80 12.23
C LEU A 237 -0.67 6.18 13.12
N ASP A 238 -0.49 4.87 13.02
CA ASP A 238 0.52 4.16 13.82
C ASP A 238 1.92 4.21 13.19
N ASN A 239 2.07 4.69 11.94
CA ASN A 239 3.35 4.68 11.23
C ASN A 239 3.63 6.03 10.55
N PRO A 240 4.83 6.60 10.74
CA PRO A 240 5.22 7.88 10.14
C PRO A 240 5.60 7.70 8.66
N PHE A 241 4.64 7.35 7.82
CA PHE A 241 4.86 7.27 6.38
C PHE A 241 5.12 8.67 5.80
N VAL A 242 6.22 8.81 5.07
CA VAL A 242 6.61 10.06 4.39
C VAL A 242 6.22 10.07 2.93
N LEU A 243 5.95 8.90 2.33
CA LEU A 243 5.53 8.75 0.96
C LEU A 243 4.51 7.64 0.84
N SER A 244 3.53 7.83 -0.04
CA SER A 244 2.48 6.85 -0.33
C SER A 244 2.13 6.85 -1.80
N ALA A 245 1.87 5.66 -2.36
CA ALA A 245 1.26 5.51 -3.67
C ALA A 245 0.09 4.53 -3.60
N SER A 246 -1.02 4.87 -4.29
CA SER A 246 -2.17 3.99 -4.49
C SER A 246 -2.29 3.67 -5.98
N PHE A 247 -2.37 2.38 -6.29
CA PHE A 247 -2.41 1.86 -7.65
C PHE A 247 -3.85 1.57 -8.04
N HIS A 248 -4.28 2.17 -9.14
CA HIS A 248 -5.60 2.02 -9.74
C HIS A 248 -5.50 1.51 -11.17
N ASP A 249 -6.62 1.10 -11.73
CA ASP A 249 -6.76 0.74 -13.15
C ASP A 249 -7.75 1.70 -13.83
N GLY A 250 -7.69 1.79 -15.18
CA GLY A 250 -8.68 2.50 -15.98
C GLY A 250 -8.17 3.75 -16.71
N ALA A 251 -7.07 4.37 -16.28
CA ALA A 251 -6.47 5.50 -16.99
C ALA A 251 -4.94 5.53 -16.80
N VAL A 252 -4.22 6.16 -17.74
CA VAL A 252 -2.78 6.43 -17.60
C VAL A 252 -2.63 7.85 -17.05
N VAL A 253 -2.67 7.97 -15.74
CA VAL A 253 -2.57 9.25 -15.05
C VAL A 253 -1.87 9.07 -13.71
N VAL A 254 -1.14 10.10 -13.31
CA VAL A 254 -0.61 10.26 -11.95
C VAL A 254 -1.25 11.50 -11.36
N GLY A 255 -2.05 11.31 -10.30
CA GLY A 255 -2.65 12.41 -9.54
C GLY A 255 -1.91 12.59 -8.21
N TYR A 256 -1.81 13.83 -7.75
CA TYR A 256 -1.34 14.18 -6.40
C TYR A 256 -2.35 15.14 -5.75
N PRO A 257 -2.51 15.11 -4.43
CA PRO A 257 -3.43 16.00 -3.71
C PRO A 257 -3.03 17.46 -3.80
#